data_3e3ce11ec1068aa32842f175623bc190
#
_entry.id   3e3ce11ec1068aa32842f175623bc190
#
_cell.length_a   1.000
_cell.length_b   1.000
_cell.length_c   1.000
_cell.angle_alpha   90.00
_cell.angle_beta   90.00
_cell.angle_gamma   90.00
#
_symmetry.space_group_name_H-M   'P 1'
#
loop_
_entity.id
_entity.type
_entity.pdbx_description
1 polymer ?
#
loop_
_entity_poly.entity_id
_entity_poly.type
_entity_poly.pdbx_seq_one_letter_code
_entity_poly.pdbx_strand_id
1 'polypeptide(L)'
;LLDYLSNRLKEGYSSRSTARSLSSLRAFYSYSTIRHNLNENPTARVDSPRLGHSLPKTLSEDDVEKLINAPDIEEIIGLRDRAMLELIYACGLRVSELISLDILNLNIRQGVIRVIGKGEKERLVPMGEEALFWIEEYMNKSRPNLLKDNNKVAELFLSKRGKSMTRQTFWYRIKEYAHKVSIN
;
A
#
# COMPACT_ATOMS: atom_id res chain seq x y z
N LEU A 1 -22.83 -24.63 7.38
CA LEU A 1 -21.56 -23.91 7.20
C LEU A 1 -20.66 -24.59 6.17
N LEU A 2 -20.49 -25.91 6.25
CA LEU A 2 -19.74 -26.70 5.26
C LEU A 2 -20.30 -26.53 3.84
N ASP A 3 -21.62 -26.57 3.67
CA ASP A 3 -22.27 -26.33 2.38
C ASP A 3 -21.96 -24.95 1.82
N TYR A 4 -21.97 -23.93 2.66
CA TYR A 4 -21.59 -22.58 2.27
C TYR A 4 -20.14 -22.52 1.74
N LEU A 5 -19.20 -23.12 2.47
CA LEU A 5 -17.78 -23.13 2.05
C LEU A 5 -17.56 -23.98 0.80
N SER A 6 -18.27 -25.11 0.67
CA SER A 6 -18.23 -25.94 -0.52
C SER A 6 -18.81 -25.24 -1.75
N ASN A 7 -19.92 -24.51 -1.59
CA ASN A 7 -20.52 -23.73 -2.67
C ASN A 7 -19.59 -22.62 -3.14
N ARG A 8 -18.90 -21.92 -2.22
CA ARG A 8 -17.89 -20.91 -2.62
C ARG A 8 -16.81 -21.49 -3.53
N LEU A 9 -16.33 -22.70 -3.24
CA LEU A 9 -15.34 -23.37 -4.09
C LEU A 9 -15.92 -23.76 -5.45
N LYS A 10 -17.18 -24.25 -5.48
CA LYS A 10 -17.89 -24.55 -6.74
C LYS A 10 -18.15 -23.31 -7.59
N GLU A 11 -18.39 -22.17 -6.97
CA GLU A 11 -18.56 -20.86 -7.62
C GLU A 11 -17.22 -20.25 -8.10
N GLY A 12 -16.08 -20.96 -7.93
CA GLY A 12 -14.78 -20.54 -8.43
C GLY A 12 -13.98 -19.62 -7.49
N TYR A 13 -14.42 -19.41 -6.24
CA TYR A 13 -13.60 -18.69 -5.27
C TYR A 13 -12.35 -19.47 -4.90
N SER A 14 -11.22 -18.76 -4.81
CA SER A 14 -9.95 -19.41 -4.45
C SER A 14 -9.99 -19.99 -3.03
N SER A 15 -9.21 -21.06 -2.79
CA SER A 15 -9.03 -21.65 -1.46
C SER A 15 -8.57 -20.61 -0.41
N ARG A 16 -7.74 -19.63 -0.82
CA ARG A 16 -7.28 -18.52 0.03
C ARG A 16 -8.42 -17.58 0.41
N SER A 17 -9.31 -17.24 -0.52
CA SER A 17 -10.51 -16.43 -0.24
C SER A 17 -11.48 -17.15 0.68
N THR A 18 -11.67 -18.45 0.48
CA THR A 18 -12.52 -19.30 1.32
C THR A 18 -11.95 -19.44 2.73
N ALA A 19 -10.64 -19.64 2.88
CA ALA A 19 -9.96 -19.67 4.19
C ALA A 19 -10.10 -18.33 4.94
N ARG A 20 -9.99 -17.20 4.25
CA ARG A 20 -10.22 -15.87 4.85
C ARG A 20 -11.66 -15.73 5.36
N SER A 21 -12.65 -16.15 4.57
CA SER A 21 -14.06 -16.15 5.00
C SER A 21 -14.28 -17.02 6.24
N LEU A 22 -13.66 -18.21 6.29
CA LEU A 22 -13.72 -19.08 7.45
C LEU A 22 -13.09 -18.42 8.70
N SER A 23 -11.96 -17.73 8.53
CA SER A 23 -11.32 -16.99 9.64
C SER A 23 -12.22 -15.89 10.20
N SER A 24 -12.91 -15.16 9.32
CA SER A 24 -13.88 -14.12 9.73
C SER A 24 -15.08 -14.73 10.46
N LEU A 25 -15.59 -15.85 9.96
CA LEU A 25 -16.69 -16.59 10.61
C LEU A 25 -16.26 -17.14 11.97
N ARG A 26 -15.04 -17.67 12.09
CA ARG A 26 -14.51 -18.12 13.39
C ARG A 26 -14.46 -16.99 14.42
N ALA A 27 -13.94 -15.83 14.01
CA ALA A 27 -13.90 -14.66 14.88
C ALA A 27 -15.31 -14.22 15.32
N PHE A 28 -16.25 -14.18 14.38
CA PHE A 28 -17.64 -13.83 14.65
C PHE A 28 -18.31 -14.83 15.62
N TYR A 29 -18.22 -16.10 15.35
CA TYR A 29 -18.86 -17.11 16.20
C TYR A 29 -18.19 -17.26 17.56
N SER A 30 -16.87 -17.10 17.65
CA SER A 30 -16.17 -17.03 18.94
C SER A 30 -16.64 -15.83 19.77
N TYR A 31 -16.79 -14.65 19.14
CA TYR A 31 -17.36 -13.49 19.82
C TYR A 31 -18.80 -13.74 20.27
N SER A 32 -19.63 -14.33 19.41
CA SER A 32 -21.05 -14.61 19.70
C SER A 32 -21.22 -15.65 20.83
N THR A 33 -20.34 -16.64 20.92
CA THR A 33 -20.34 -17.62 22.00
C THR A 33 -20.07 -16.94 23.36
N ILE A 34 -19.15 -15.98 23.39
CA ILE A 34 -18.78 -15.27 24.62
C ILE A 34 -19.86 -14.23 25.04
N ARG A 35 -20.41 -13.49 24.07
CA ARG A 35 -21.26 -12.34 24.35
C ARG A 35 -22.77 -12.65 24.29
N HIS A 36 -23.18 -13.62 23.51
CA HIS A 36 -24.58 -13.90 23.19
C HIS A 36 -25.00 -15.32 23.60
N ASN A 37 -24.20 -16.01 24.43
CA ASN A 37 -24.47 -17.35 24.97
C ASN A 37 -24.88 -18.36 23.88
N LEU A 38 -24.20 -18.31 22.73
CA LEU A 38 -24.42 -19.33 21.72
C LEU A 38 -23.97 -20.69 22.26
N ASN A 39 -24.84 -21.68 22.27
CA ASN A 39 -24.57 -22.98 22.88
C ASN A 39 -23.40 -23.73 22.22
N GLU A 40 -23.21 -23.54 20.90
CA GLU A 40 -22.13 -24.17 20.15
C GLU A 40 -21.53 -23.20 19.10
N ASN A 41 -20.23 -23.31 18.90
CA ASN A 41 -19.55 -22.62 17.82
C ASN A 41 -19.54 -23.49 16.54
N PRO A 42 -20.34 -23.16 15.50
CA PRO A 42 -20.48 -24.02 14.33
C PRO A 42 -19.19 -24.09 13.49
N THR A 43 -18.19 -23.27 13.81
CA THR A 43 -16.89 -23.29 13.12
C THR A 43 -15.84 -24.17 13.81
N ALA A 44 -16.13 -24.67 15.01
CA ALA A 44 -15.14 -25.38 15.83
C ALA A 44 -14.60 -26.65 15.16
N ARG A 45 -15.44 -27.35 14.38
CA ARG A 45 -15.11 -28.61 13.70
C ARG A 45 -14.84 -28.46 12.20
N VAL A 46 -14.70 -27.22 11.70
CA VAL A 46 -14.49 -26.97 10.28
C VAL A 46 -13.00 -26.80 10.01
N ASP A 47 -12.41 -27.68 9.21
CA ASP A 47 -11.02 -27.56 8.81
C ASP A 47 -10.81 -26.41 7.82
N SER A 48 -9.67 -25.76 7.93
CA SER A 48 -9.28 -24.74 6.96
C SER A 48 -8.90 -25.40 5.63
N PRO A 49 -9.33 -24.82 4.48
CA PRO A 49 -8.86 -25.28 3.19
C PRO A 49 -7.34 -25.33 3.13
N ARG A 50 -6.78 -26.38 2.55
CA ARG A 50 -5.34 -26.47 2.32
C ARG A 50 -4.92 -25.38 1.35
N LEU A 51 -4.05 -24.49 1.82
CA LEU A 51 -3.48 -23.42 0.98
C LEU A 51 -2.20 -23.95 0.34
N GLY A 52 -2.14 -23.95 -0.98
CA GLY A 52 -0.87 -24.18 -1.67
C GLY A 52 0.12 -23.06 -1.31
N HIS A 53 1.37 -23.40 -1.08
CA HIS A 53 2.45 -22.43 -0.92
C HIS A 53 2.75 -21.82 -2.30
N SER A 54 2.17 -20.65 -2.56
CA SER A 54 2.61 -19.82 -3.68
C SER A 54 3.76 -18.96 -3.19
N LEU A 55 4.95 -19.19 -3.73
CA LEU A 55 6.07 -18.26 -3.52
C LEU A 55 5.67 -16.89 -4.09
N PRO A 56 5.93 -15.80 -3.36
CA PRO A 56 5.73 -14.46 -3.90
C PRO A 56 6.57 -14.30 -5.18
N LYS A 57 5.99 -13.77 -6.23
CA LYS A 57 6.79 -13.31 -7.37
C LYS A 57 7.56 -12.07 -6.89
N THR A 58 8.87 -12.14 -6.91
CA THR A 58 9.76 -11.01 -6.66
C THR A 58 10.11 -10.36 -8.00
N LEU A 59 10.21 -9.03 -8.00
CA LEU A 59 10.78 -8.31 -9.14
C LEU A 59 12.30 -8.49 -9.13
N SER A 60 12.91 -8.57 -10.32
CA SER A 60 14.35 -8.46 -10.46
C SER A 60 14.81 -7.02 -10.21
N GLU A 61 16.10 -6.82 -9.95
CA GLU A 61 16.67 -5.47 -9.81
C GLU A 61 16.43 -4.62 -11.07
N ASP A 62 16.60 -5.21 -12.25
CA ASP A 62 16.32 -4.60 -13.55
C ASP A 62 14.84 -4.20 -13.70
N ASP A 63 13.89 -5.02 -13.24
CA ASP A 63 12.46 -4.68 -13.24
C ASP A 63 12.15 -3.51 -12.30
N VAL A 64 12.80 -3.48 -11.14
CA VAL A 64 12.64 -2.38 -10.17
C VAL A 64 13.17 -1.08 -10.78
N GLU A 65 14.35 -1.10 -11.38
CA GLU A 65 14.95 0.07 -12.03
C GLU A 65 14.07 0.58 -13.18
N LYS A 66 13.59 -0.31 -14.05
CA LYS A 66 12.64 0.03 -15.11
C LYS A 66 11.36 0.66 -14.57
N LEU A 67 10.81 0.11 -13.49
CA LEU A 67 9.59 0.62 -12.88
C LEU A 67 9.79 2.02 -12.29
N ILE A 68 10.90 2.23 -11.60
CA ILE A 68 11.24 3.54 -11.01
C ILE A 68 11.45 4.59 -12.10
N ASN A 69 12.04 4.23 -13.23
CA ASN A 69 12.31 5.12 -14.37
C ASN A 69 11.12 5.30 -15.33
N ALA A 70 10.01 4.57 -15.15
CA ALA A 70 8.87 4.62 -16.05
C ALA A 70 8.05 5.92 -16.07
N PRO A 71 7.94 6.67 -14.93
CA PRO A 71 7.26 7.96 -14.90
C PRO A 71 7.95 9.00 -15.81
N ASP A 72 7.16 9.79 -16.53
CA ASP A 72 7.65 10.94 -17.29
C ASP A 72 7.86 12.11 -16.31
N ILE A 73 9.12 12.47 -16.08
CA ILE A 73 9.52 13.49 -15.11
C ILE A 73 9.22 14.93 -15.58
N GLU A 74 8.95 15.14 -16.86
CA GLU A 74 8.53 16.44 -17.39
C GLU A 74 7.06 16.73 -17.05
N GLU A 75 6.29 15.67 -16.75
CA GLU A 75 4.91 15.82 -16.32
C GLU A 75 4.81 15.98 -14.79
N ILE A 76 3.94 16.89 -14.35
CA ILE A 76 3.67 17.16 -12.92
C ILE A 76 3.34 15.87 -12.15
N ILE A 77 2.51 15.01 -12.73
CA ILE A 77 2.10 13.74 -12.11
C ILE A 77 3.23 12.72 -12.18
N GLY A 78 3.98 12.70 -13.27
CA GLY A 78 5.10 11.79 -13.44
C GLY A 78 6.24 12.09 -12.46
N LEU A 79 6.61 13.36 -12.27
CA LEU A 79 7.62 13.78 -11.30
C LEU A 79 7.22 13.41 -9.86
N ARG A 80 5.95 13.60 -9.49
CA ARG A 80 5.41 13.12 -8.21
C ARG A 80 5.59 11.61 -8.05
N ASP A 81 5.19 10.85 -9.08
CA ASP A 81 5.19 9.40 -9.03
C ASP A 81 6.63 8.85 -8.98
N ARG A 82 7.58 9.51 -9.67
CA ARG A 82 9.01 9.21 -9.55
C ARG A 82 9.50 9.37 -8.11
N ALA A 83 9.22 10.49 -7.46
CA ALA A 83 9.59 10.73 -6.08
C ALA A 83 8.96 9.71 -5.11
N MET A 84 7.71 9.30 -5.38
CA MET A 84 7.04 8.26 -4.59
C MET A 84 7.72 6.89 -4.73
N LEU A 85 8.08 6.49 -5.95
CA LEU A 85 8.74 5.21 -6.22
C LEU A 85 10.14 5.16 -5.60
N GLU A 86 10.92 6.22 -5.73
CA GLU A 86 12.23 6.33 -5.10
C GLU A 86 12.13 6.24 -3.57
N LEU A 87 11.21 6.98 -2.99
CA LEU A 87 11.06 7.00 -1.53
C LEU A 87 10.59 5.65 -0.98
N ILE A 88 9.63 4.99 -1.63
CA ILE A 88 9.15 3.67 -1.17
C ILE A 88 10.24 2.60 -1.31
N TYR A 89 11.06 2.67 -2.35
CA TYR A 89 12.17 1.76 -2.58
C TYR A 89 13.28 1.98 -1.56
N ALA A 90 13.76 3.21 -1.42
CA ALA A 90 14.87 3.52 -0.50
C ALA A 90 14.53 3.27 0.98
N CYS A 91 13.30 3.59 1.39
CA CYS A 91 12.89 3.55 2.79
C CYS A 91 12.11 2.29 3.19
N GLY A 92 11.76 1.42 2.26
CA GLY A 92 10.95 0.22 2.54
C GLY A 92 9.60 0.55 3.17
N LEU A 93 8.97 1.65 2.74
CA LEU A 93 7.70 2.10 3.30
C LEU A 93 6.54 1.20 2.88
N ARG A 94 5.56 1.04 3.77
CA ARG A 94 4.25 0.54 3.36
C ARG A 94 3.53 1.61 2.53
N VAL A 95 2.71 1.19 1.58
CA VAL A 95 1.91 2.14 0.77
C VAL A 95 1.09 3.08 1.64
N SER A 96 0.51 2.59 2.74
CA SER A 96 -0.23 3.44 3.69
C SER A 96 0.65 4.48 4.37
N GLU A 97 1.88 4.15 4.72
CA GLU A 97 2.85 5.07 5.33
C GLU A 97 3.28 6.15 4.31
N LEU A 98 3.55 5.74 3.07
CA LEU A 98 3.92 6.64 1.99
C LEU A 98 2.84 7.71 1.72
N ILE A 99 1.58 7.29 1.53
CA ILE A 99 0.50 8.22 1.16
C ILE A 99 0.01 9.10 2.32
N SER A 100 0.24 8.68 3.56
CA SER A 100 -0.09 9.46 4.77
C SER A 100 1.11 10.23 5.34
N LEU A 101 2.24 10.23 4.63
CA LEU A 101 3.43 10.95 5.07
C LEU A 101 3.16 12.45 5.05
N ASP A 102 3.28 13.09 6.21
CA ASP A 102 3.14 14.54 6.38
C ASP A 102 4.46 15.24 6.04
N ILE A 103 4.38 16.44 5.47
CA ILE A 103 5.55 17.30 5.22
C ILE A 103 6.36 17.56 6.51
N LEU A 104 5.69 17.74 7.64
CA LEU A 104 6.34 17.97 8.92
C LEU A 104 7.19 16.78 9.41
N ASN A 105 6.96 15.62 8.84
CA ASN A 105 7.74 14.41 9.11
C ASN A 105 8.96 14.25 8.18
N LEU A 106 9.18 15.20 7.29
CA LEU A 106 10.30 15.21 6.35
C LEU A 106 11.38 16.15 6.86
N ASN A 107 12.57 15.63 7.09
CA ASN A 107 13.76 16.43 7.42
C ASN A 107 14.79 16.33 6.29
N ILE A 108 14.68 17.25 5.34
CA ILE A 108 15.54 17.32 4.15
C ILE A 108 17.01 17.50 4.56
N ARG A 109 17.30 18.38 5.53
CA ARG A 109 18.67 18.67 5.95
C ARG A 109 19.42 17.47 6.52
N GLN A 110 18.70 16.60 7.20
CA GLN A 110 19.26 15.37 7.78
C GLN A 110 19.07 14.15 6.87
N GLY A 111 18.35 14.28 5.76
CA GLY A 111 18.04 13.17 4.87
C GLY A 111 17.21 12.07 5.51
N VAL A 112 16.32 12.40 6.46
CA VAL A 112 15.50 11.42 7.20
C VAL A 112 14.02 11.75 7.15
N ILE A 113 13.19 10.71 7.21
CA ILE A 113 11.76 10.81 7.42
C ILE A 113 11.35 10.15 8.73
N ARG A 114 10.35 10.73 9.39
CA ARG A 114 9.67 10.13 10.53
C ARG A 114 8.43 9.38 10.05
N VAL A 115 8.37 8.09 10.29
CA VAL A 115 7.28 7.23 9.86
C VAL A 115 6.53 6.72 11.07
N ILE A 116 5.20 6.85 11.05
CA ILE A 116 4.31 6.35 12.09
C ILE A 116 3.74 5.01 11.61
N GLY A 117 4.09 3.93 12.27
CA GLY A 117 3.67 2.56 11.93
C GLY A 117 2.45 2.08 12.71
N LYS A 118 2.18 0.78 12.63
CA LYS A 118 1.09 0.14 13.35
C LYS A 118 1.26 0.31 14.88
N GLY A 119 0.21 0.77 15.55
CA GLY A 119 0.20 1.01 17.00
C GLY A 119 0.94 2.28 17.39
N GLU A 120 0.95 3.29 16.51
CA GLU A 120 1.55 4.62 16.73
C GLU A 120 3.06 4.59 17.03
N LYS A 121 3.73 3.49 16.66
CA LYS A 121 5.18 3.39 16.82
C LYS A 121 5.88 4.23 15.76
N GLU A 122 6.64 5.20 16.20
CA GLU A 122 7.45 6.04 15.34
C GLU A 122 8.82 5.41 15.06
N ARG A 123 9.32 5.63 13.83
CA ARG A 123 10.69 5.32 13.45
C ARG A 123 11.24 6.40 12.54
N LEU A 124 12.53 6.68 12.67
CA LEU A 124 13.28 7.50 11.72
C LEU A 124 13.90 6.58 10.66
N VAL A 125 13.74 6.96 9.40
CA VAL A 125 14.24 6.19 8.27
C VAL A 125 15.08 7.12 7.39
N PRO A 126 16.35 6.79 7.11
CA PRO A 126 17.17 7.55 6.16
C PRO A 126 16.64 7.36 4.74
N MET A 127 16.65 8.43 3.94
CA MET A 127 16.12 8.41 2.57
C MET A 127 17.15 8.00 1.52
N GLY A 128 18.43 8.22 1.76
CA GLY A 128 19.45 8.13 0.72
C GLY A 128 19.42 9.34 -0.25
N GLU A 129 20.50 9.51 -1.00
CA GLU A 129 20.70 10.70 -1.85
C GLU A 129 19.70 10.78 -3.00
N GLU A 130 19.44 9.68 -3.69
CA GLU A 130 18.49 9.63 -4.81
C GLU A 130 17.06 9.96 -4.40
N ALA A 131 16.56 9.35 -3.33
CA ALA A 131 15.22 9.64 -2.84
C ALA A 131 15.10 11.09 -2.35
N LEU A 132 16.15 11.61 -1.72
CA LEU A 132 16.20 13.01 -1.29
C LEU A 132 16.13 13.96 -2.49
N PHE A 133 16.94 13.72 -3.52
CA PHE A 133 16.94 14.50 -4.75
C PHE A 133 15.54 14.55 -5.39
N TRP A 134 14.89 13.40 -5.58
CA TRP A 134 13.57 13.36 -6.21
C TRP A 134 12.46 13.96 -5.33
N ILE A 135 12.59 13.91 -4.02
CA ILE A 135 11.68 14.62 -3.10
C ILE A 135 11.84 16.14 -3.24
N GLU A 136 13.06 16.65 -3.30
CA GLU A 136 13.31 18.08 -3.51
C GLU A 136 12.79 18.56 -4.87
N GLU A 137 13.04 17.81 -5.94
CA GLU A 137 12.50 18.09 -7.27
C GLU A 137 10.97 18.15 -7.28
N TYR A 138 10.33 17.15 -6.65
CA TYR A 138 8.88 17.12 -6.51
C TYR A 138 8.34 18.32 -5.70
N MET A 139 8.96 18.61 -4.57
CA MET A 139 8.55 19.71 -3.68
C MET A 139 8.65 21.07 -4.37
N ASN A 140 9.67 21.26 -5.18
CA ASN A 140 9.95 22.54 -5.84
C ASN A 140 9.15 22.71 -7.15
N LYS A 141 9.00 21.67 -7.96
CA LYS A 141 8.46 21.77 -9.32
C LYS A 141 7.02 21.27 -9.46
N SER A 142 6.67 20.17 -8.81
CA SER A 142 5.36 19.52 -9.02
C SER A 142 4.34 19.85 -7.93
N ARG A 143 4.73 19.74 -6.66
CA ARG A 143 3.80 19.91 -5.54
C ARG A 143 3.09 21.26 -5.51
N PRO A 144 3.74 22.41 -5.77
CA PRO A 144 3.05 23.71 -5.78
C PRO A 144 1.93 23.74 -6.83
N ASN A 145 2.17 23.16 -8.01
CA ASN A 145 1.17 23.07 -9.09
C ASN A 145 -0.02 22.17 -8.73
N LEU A 146 0.23 21.10 -7.96
CA LEU A 146 -0.83 20.21 -7.48
C LEU A 146 -1.62 20.81 -6.33
N LEU A 147 -0.96 21.55 -5.45
CA LEU A 147 -1.57 22.16 -4.26
C LEU A 147 -2.55 23.27 -4.65
N LYS A 148 -2.28 23.99 -5.74
CA LYS A 148 -3.07 25.16 -6.17
C LYS A 148 -3.24 26.13 -4.99
N ASP A 149 -4.48 26.55 -4.72
CA ASP A 149 -4.82 27.48 -3.62
C ASP A 149 -5.15 26.77 -2.29
N ASN A 150 -4.97 25.44 -2.23
CA ASN A 150 -5.37 24.64 -1.06
C ASN A 150 -4.22 24.40 -0.07
N ASN A 151 -3.75 25.44 0.60
CA ASN A 151 -2.64 25.40 1.55
C ASN A 151 -2.90 24.59 2.84
N LYS A 152 -4.02 23.86 2.93
CA LYS A 152 -4.40 23.11 4.14
C LYS A 152 -4.03 21.63 4.10
N VAL A 153 -3.43 21.14 3.01
CA VAL A 153 -3.08 19.72 2.86
C VAL A 153 -1.68 19.50 3.40
N ALA A 154 -1.60 18.77 4.51
CA ALA A 154 -0.35 18.48 5.20
C ALA A 154 0.43 17.32 4.57
N GLU A 155 -0.26 16.41 3.85
CA GLU A 155 0.36 15.26 3.23
C GLU A 155 1.38 15.69 2.17
N LEU A 156 2.50 14.97 2.15
CA LEU A 156 3.59 15.20 1.21
C LEU A 156 3.11 14.98 -0.23
N PHE A 157 2.49 13.83 -0.52
CA PHE A 157 2.08 13.45 -1.87
C PHE A 157 0.61 13.73 -2.16
N LEU A 158 0.38 14.53 -3.17
CA LEU A 158 -0.96 14.99 -3.54
C LEU A 158 -1.50 14.26 -4.76
N SER A 159 -2.81 14.05 -4.77
CA SER A 159 -3.53 13.60 -5.96
C SER A 159 -3.58 14.71 -7.03
N LYS A 160 -3.95 14.39 -8.28
CA LYS A 160 -4.17 15.37 -9.36
C LYS A 160 -5.17 16.48 -8.98
N ARG A 161 -6.00 16.24 -7.96
CA ARG A 161 -7.02 17.19 -7.47
C ARG A 161 -6.51 18.07 -6.30
N GLY A 162 -5.24 18.00 -5.95
CA GLY A 162 -4.67 18.75 -4.82
C GLY A 162 -5.15 18.28 -3.44
N LYS A 163 -5.57 17.03 -3.33
CA LYS A 163 -5.99 16.39 -2.07
C LYS A 163 -5.06 15.23 -1.75
N SER A 164 -5.12 14.70 -0.52
CA SER A 164 -4.42 13.46 -0.14
C SER A 164 -4.68 12.34 -1.15
N MET A 165 -3.67 11.52 -1.38
CA MET A 165 -3.74 10.39 -2.29
C MET A 165 -4.31 9.16 -1.59
N THR A 166 -5.09 8.35 -2.32
CA THR A 166 -5.57 7.05 -1.83
C THR A 166 -4.63 5.92 -2.23
N ARG A 167 -4.60 4.84 -1.44
CA ARG A 167 -3.86 3.61 -1.79
C ARG A 167 -4.27 3.07 -3.17
N GLN A 168 -5.54 3.15 -3.50
CA GLN A 168 -6.07 2.70 -4.78
C GLN A 168 -5.51 3.53 -5.94
N THR A 169 -5.44 4.85 -5.78
CA THR A 169 -4.83 5.73 -6.80
C THR A 169 -3.37 5.37 -7.04
N PHE A 170 -2.58 5.19 -5.98
CA PHE A 170 -1.17 4.80 -6.10
C PHE A 170 -1.02 3.41 -6.75
N TRP A 171 -1.85 2.44 -6.35
CA TRP A 171 -1.84 1.11 -6.95
C TRP A 171 -2.13 1.13 -8.46
N TYR A 172 -3.10 1.93 -8.92
CA TYR A 172 -3.38 2.10 -10.35
C TYR A 172 -2.20 2.70 -11.09
N ARG A 173 -1.53 3.70 -10.49
CA ARG A 173 -0.33 4.31 -11.10
C ARG A 173 0.81 3.29 -11.26
N ILE A 174 1.10 2.51 -10.22
CA ILE A 174 2.11 1.45 -10.31
C ILE A 174 1.74 0.44 -11.41
N LYS A 175 0.50 0.01 -11.49
CA LYS A 175 0.05 -0.92 -12.54
C LYS A 175 0.22 -0.35 -13.95
N GLU A 176 -0.08 0.91 -14.13
CA GLU A 176 0.10 1.60 -15.40
C GLU A 176 1.59 1.62 -15.81
N TYR A 177 2.48 1.95 -14.88
CA TYR A 177 3.92 1.93 -15.12
C TYR A 177 4.45 0.52 -15.36
N ALA A 178 4.05 -0.46 -14.56
CA ALA A 178 4.43 -1.86 -14.76
C ALA A 178 4.03 -2.35 -16.16
N HIS A 179 2.81 -2.04 -16.61
CA HIS A 179 2.37 -2.36 -17.96
C HIS A 179 3.21 -1.65 -19.03
N LYS A 180 3.53 -0.35 -18.84
CA LYS A 180 4.37 0.43 -19.77
C LYS A 180 5.75 -0.17 -19.99
N VAL A 181 6.32 -0.80 -18.95
CA VAL A 181 7.65 -1.44 -19.00
C VAL A 181 7.59 -2.97 -19.08
N SER A 182 6.43 -3.53 -19.44
CA SER A 182 6.20 -4.97 -19.66
C SER A 182 6.49 -5.87 -18.44
N ILE A 183 6.30 -5.36 -17.23
CA ILE A 183 6.33 -6.12 -15.99
C ILE A 183 4.94 -6.72 -15.72
N ASN A 184 4.86 -8.06 -15.51
CA ASN A 184 3.61 -8.83 -15.31
C ASN A 184 3.37 -9.22 -13.84
#